data_c84eafdce236e49c9ade5306b50e8e51
#
_entry.id   c84eafdce236e49c9ade5306b50e8e51
#
_cell.length_a   1.000
_cell.length_b   1.000
_cell.length_c   1.000
_cell.angle_alpha   90.00
_cell.angle_beta   90.00
_cell.angle_gamma   90.00
#
_symmetry.space_group_name_H-M   'P 1'
#
loop_
_entity.id
_entity.type
_entity.pdbx_description
1 polymer ?
#
loop_
_entity_poly.entity_id
_entity_poly.type
_entity_poly.pdbx_seq_one_letter_code
_entity_poly.pdbx_strand_id
1 'polypeptide(L)'
;MMKLGTQNQAFFPENIQEKFAYVKEMGFEGFEIDGKLLVENLEEVKVAIKQTGLPVSTACGGYDGWIGDFIEERRLNGLEEIKAILEALQEVGGQGIVVPAAWGMF
;
A
#
# COMPACT_ATOMS: atom_id res chain seq x y z
N MET A 1 -11.87 20.88 3.76
CA MET A 1 -10.42 21.18 3.77
C MET A 1 -9.67 20.05 3.11
N MET A 2 -8.74 20.39 2.23
CA MET A 2 -7.93 19.41 1.52
C MET A 2 -6.86 18.79 2.45
N LYS A 3 -6.70 17.47 2.38
CA LYS A 3 -5.67 16.76 3.14
C LYS A 3 -4.57 16.29 2.20
N LEU A 4 -3.32 16.30 2.69
CA LEU A 4 -2.17 15.86 1.92
C LEU A 4 -1.75 14.46 2.33
N GLY A 5 -1.57 13.60 1.34
CA GLY A 5 -1.02 12.26 1.53
C GLY A 5 0.27 12.08 0.74
N THR A 6 1.00 11.04 1.05
CA THR A 6 2.20 10.68 0.32
C THR A 6 2.26 9.18 0.07
N GLN A 7 2.96 8.79 -0.99
CA GLN A 7 3.32 7.40 -1.25
C GLN A 7 4.54 7.02 -0.43
N ASN A 8 4.78 5.72 -0.32
CA ASN A 8 6.02 5.22 0.25
C ASN A 8 7.20 5.60 -0.65
N GLN A 9 8.27 6.10 -0.03
CA GLN A 9 9.48 6.50 -0.73
C GLN A 9 10.67 5.68 -0.23
N ALA A 10 11.63 5.45 -1.13
CA ALA A 10 12.78 4.62 -0.80
C ALA A 10 13.64 5.19 0.33
N PHE A 11 13.62 6.50 0.52
CA PHE A 11 14.42 7.14 1.58
C PHE A 11 13.72 7.18 2.94
N PHE A 12 12.46 6.75 3.03
CA PHE A 12 11.77 6.66 4.32
C PHE A 12 12.37 5.52 5.14
N PRO A 13 12.27 5.58 6.48
CA PRO A 13 12.73 4.46 7.30
C PRO A 13 12.07 3.13 6.89
N GLU A 14 12.84 2.05 6.95
CA GLU A 14 12.31 0.73 6.58
C GLU A 14 11.41 0.14 7.66
N ASN A 15 11.70 0.42 8.92
CA ASN A 15 10.87 -0.03 10.03
C ASN A 15 9.48 0.61 9.92
N ILE A 16 8.44 -0.20 10.04
CA ILE A 16 7.06 0.26 9.83
C ILE A 16 6.67 1.39 10.79
N GLN A 17 6.95 1.22 12.07
CA GLN A 17 6.58 2.21 13.07
C GLN A 17 7.35 3.51 12.87
N GLU A 18 8.65 3.41 12.58
CA GLU A 18 9.47 4.59 12.29
C GLU A 18 9.04 5.28 11.02
N LYS A 19 8.66 4.51 10.00
CA LYS A 19 8.16 5.04 8.73
C LYS A 19 6.90 5.87 8.95
N PHE A 20 5.94 5.35 9.69
CA PHE A 20 4.69 6.05 9.96
C PHE A 20 4.94 7.32 10.80
N ALA A 21 5.80 7.23 11.81
CA ALA A 21 6.16 8.37 12.62
C ALA A 21 6.83 9.46 11.78
N TYR A 22 7.73 9.07 10.88
CA TYR A 22 8.42 9.98 9.99
C TYR A 22 7.44 10.72 9.08
N VAL A 23 6.54 9.99 8.44
CA VAL A 23 5.53 10.58 7.54
C VAL A 23 4.60 11.53 8.29
N LYS A 24 4.18 11.12 9.47
CA LYS A 24 3.32 11.97 10.33
C LYS A 24 4.03 13.25 10.73
N GLU A 25 5.29 13.14 11.12
CA GLU A 25 6.09 14.29 11.53
C GLU A 25 6.32 15.28 10.40
N MET A 26 6.40 14.79 9.17
CA MET A 26 6.53 15.66 7.99
C MET A 26 5.25 16.44 7.67
N GLY A 27 4.15 16.15 8.34
CA GLY A 27 2.90 16.89 8.17
C GLY A 27 1.91 16.27 7.21
N PHE A 28 2.16 15.07 6.72
CA PHE A 28 1.19 14.37 5.88
C PHE A 28 0.04 13.82 6.71
N GLU A 29 -1.13 13.76 6.11
CA GLU A 29 -2.35 13.34 6.79
C GLU A 29 -2.87 11.99 6.31
N GLY A 30 -2.20 11.40 5.33
CA GLY A 30 -2.53 10.08 4.80
C GLY A 30 -1.31 9.42 4.19
N PHE A 31 -1.32 8.10 4.12
CA PHE A 31 -0.21 7.32 3.59
C PHE A 31 -0.72 6.31 2.57
N GLU A 32 -0.16 6.36 1.36
CA GLU A 32 -0.39 5.33 0.35
C GLU A 32 0.73 4.30 0.47
N ILE A 33 0.38 3.12 0.95
CA ILE A 33 1.35 2.08 1.28
C ILE A 33 1.55 1.14 0.09
N ASP A 34 2.74 0.55 0.00
CA ASP A 34 2.96 -0.55 -0.94
C ASP A 34 2.12 -1.76 -0.52
N GLY A 35 1.42 -2.38 -1.46
CA GLY A 35 0.51 -3.47 -1.16
C GLY A 35 1.19 -4.68 -0.53
N LYS A 36 2.38 -5.04 -1.01
CA LYS A 36 3.13 -6.16 -0.45
C LYS A 36 3.56 -5.88 0.99
N LEU A 37 4.03 -4.67 1.23
CA LEU A 37 4.43 -4.23 2.57
C LEU A 37 3.26 -4.33 3.53
N LEU A 38 2.08 -3.91 3.09
CA LEU A 38 0.86 -3.97 3.90
C LEU A 38 0.49 -5.41 4.26
N VAL A 39 0.46 -6.30 3.27
CA VAL A 39 0.06 -7.69 3.48
C VAL A 39 1.05 -8.41 4.39
N GLU A 40 2.35 -8.23 4.15
CA GLU A 40 3.39 -8.93 4.92
C GLU A 40 3.53 -8.40 6.35
N ASN A 41 3.10 -7.16 6.61
CA ASN A 41 3.30 -6.51 7.91
C ASN A 41 1.99 -5.94 8.47
N LEU A 42 0.88 -6.60 8.19
CA LEU A 42 -0.45 -6.09 8.53
C LEU A 42 -0.60 -5.69 10.00
N GLU A 43 -0.15 -6.54 10.92
CA GLU A 43 -0.29 -6.27 12.35
C GLU A 43 0.57 -5.08 12.78
N GLU A 44 1.78 -4.99 12.25
CA GLU A 44 2.66 -3.84 12.54
C GLU A 44 2.08 -2.53 11.99
N VAL A 45 1.45 -2.60 10.81
CA VAL A 45 0.79 -1.44 10.21
C VAL A 45 -0.38 -0.98 11.08
N LYS A 46 -1.18 -1.92 11.59
CA LYS A 46 -2.28 -1.58 12.50
C LYS A 46 -1.78 -0.87 13.75
N VAL A 47 -0.69 -1.36 14.33
CA VAL A 47 -0.08 -0.75 15.51
C VAL A 47 0.43 0.64 15.17
N ALA A 48 1.11 0.79 14.05
CA ALA A 48 1.67 2.07 13.62
C ALA A 48 0.58 3.13 13.41
N ILE A 49 -0.54 2.75 12.79
CA ILE A 49 -1.69 3.64 12.62
C ILE A 49 -2.21 4.10 13.98
N LYS A 50 -2.35 3.17 14.90
CA LYS A 50 -2.88 3.47 16.23
C LYS A 50 -1.94 4.41 17.00
N GLN A 51 -0.63 4.17 16.90
CA GLN A 51 0.36 4.97 17.64
C GLN A 51 0.51 6.38 17.07
N THR A 52 0.45 6.54 15.76
CA THR A 52 0.73 7.82 15.11
C THR A 52 -0.52 8.60 14.74
N GLY A 53 -1.64 7.92 14.58
CA GLY A 53 -2.85 8.53 14.05
C GLY A 53 -2.79 8.79 12.55
N LEU A 54 -1.77 8.30 11.85
CA LEU A 54 -1.65 8.45 10.40
C LEU A 54 -2.42 7.33 9.72
N PRO A 55 -3.50 7.64 8.97
CA PRO A 55 -4.26 6.59 8.29
C PRO A 55 -3.57 6.12 7.02
N VAL A 56 -3.78 4.85 6.68
CA VAL A 56 -3.49 4.33 5.35
C VAL A 56 -4.70 4.66 4.48
N SER A 57 -4.49 5.49 3.47
CA SER A 57 -5.57 5.90 2.58
C SER A 57 -5.82 4.89 1.47
N THR A 58 -4.74 4.49 0.79
CA THR A 58 -4.79 3.59 -0.36
C THR A 58 -3.54 2.73 -0.36
N ALA A 59 -3.51 1.72 -1.23
CA ALA A 59 -2.30 0.97 -1.54
C ALA A 59 -1.99 1.11 -3.02
N CYS A 60 -0.74 0.93 -3.39
CA CYS A 60 -0.32 0.98 -4.77
C CYS A 60 0.62 -0.18 -5.07
N GLY A 61 0.29 -0.99 -6.07
CA GLY A 61 1.13 -2.10 -6.50
C GLY A 61 1.35 -3.16 -5.43
N GLY A 62 2.51 -3.78 -5.48
CA GLY A 62 2.91 -4.79 -4.50
C GLY A 62 2.41 -6.20 -4.83
N TYR A 63 2.18 -6.48 -6.10
CA TYR A 63 1.79 -7.81 -6.57
C TYR A 63 2.60 -8.16 -7.82
N ASP A 64 2.78 -9.45 -8.04
CA ASP A 64 3.48 -9.94 -9.22
C ASP A 64 2.48 -10.27 -10.32
N GLY A 65 2.83 -9.88 -11.57
CA GLY A 65 1.95 -10.03 -12.72
C GLY A 65 1.13 -8.77 -12.94
N TRP A 66 0.31 -8.80 -13.96
CA TRP A 66 -0.51 -7.66 -14.39
C TRP A 66 -1.90 -8.16 -14.74
N ILE A 67 -2.91 -7.34 -14.54
CA ILE A 67 -4.27 -7.69 -14.93
C ILE A 67 -4.40 -7.81 -16.45
N GLY A 68 -3.51 -7.19 -17.21
CA GLY A 68 -3.45 -7.28 -18.66
C GLY A 68 -2.32 -8.17 -19.17
N ASP A 69 -1.75 -9.03 -18.35
CA ASP A 69 -0.62 -9.87 -18.75
C ASP A 69 -1.02 -10.88 -19.80
N PHE A 70 -0.13 -11.12 -20.75
CA PHE A 70 -0.33 -12.13 -21.81
C PHE A 70 -0.23 -13.56 -21.28
N ILE A 71 0.51 -13.75 -20.18
CA ILE A 71 0.68 -15.06 -19.56
C ILE A 71 -0.40 -15.24 -18.50
N GLU A 72 -1.31 -16.18 -18.73
CA GLU A 72 -2.46 -16.40 -17.87
C GLU A 72 -2.07 -16.65 -16.42
N GLU A 73 -1.04 -17.44 -16.18
CA GLU A 73 -0.57 -17.76 -14.82
C GLU A 73 -0.20 -16.50 -14.06
N ARG A 74 0.52 -15.58 -14.71
CA ARG A 74 0.91 -14.32 -14.08
C ARG A 74 -0.29 -13.41 -13.84
N ARG A 75 -1.23 -13.38 -14.78
CA ARG A 75 -2.46 -12.60 -14.64
C ARG A 75 -3.29 -13.10 -13.46
N LEU A 76 -3.45 -14.40 -13.34
CA LEU A 76 -4.20 -15.00 -12.23
C LEU A 76 -3.50 -14.78 -10.89
N ASN A 77 -2.17 -14.89 -10.86
CA ASN A 77 -1.41 -14.60 -9.66
C ASN A 77 -1.61 -13.14 -9.22
N GLY A 78 -1.55 -12.22 -10.18
CA GLY A 78 -1.78 -10.80 -9.88
C GLY A 78 -3.15 -10.57 -9.25
N LEU A 79 -4.18 -11.21 -9.78
CA LEU A 79 -5.55 -11.09 -9.23
C LEU A 79 -5.65 -11.63 -7.81
N GLU A 80 -5.01 -12.76 -7.51
CA GLU A 80 -5.04 -13.31 -6.16
C GLU A 80 -4.32 -12.41 -5.16
N GLU A 81 -3.18 -11.87 -5.56
CA GLU A 81 -2.44 -10.96 -4.69
C GLU A 81 -3.18 -9.63 -4.49
N ILE A 82 -3.84 -9.12 -5.51
CA ILE A 82 -4.68 -7.92 -5.39
C ILE A 82 -5.81 -8.16 -4.40
N LYS A 83 -6.44 -9.33 -4.43
CA LYS A 83 -7.48 -9.67 -3.44
C LYS A 83 -6.94 -9.63 -2.02
N ALA A 84 -5.75 -10.20 -1.81
CA ALA A 84 -5.13 -10.19 -0.47
C ALA A 84 -4.85 -8.76 -0.01
N ILE A 85 -4.40 -7.89 -0.91
CA ILE A 85 -4.16 -6.49 -0.59
C ILE A 85 -5.47 -5.78 -0.22
N LEU A 86 -6.54 -6.03 -0.97
CA LEU A 86 -7.85 -5.44 -0.68
C LEU A 86 -8.38 -5.87 0.69
N GLU A 87 -8.20 -7.15 1.04
CA GLU A 87 -8.59 -7.62 2.36
C GLU A 87 -7.81 -6.94 3.47
N ALA A 88 -6.49 -6.80 3.29
CA ALA A 88 -5.65 -6.11 4.25
C ALA A 88 -6.01 -4.63 4.36
N LEU A 89 -6.32 -3.98 3.23
CA LEU A 89 -6.77 -2.58 3.22
C LEU A 89 -8.06 -2.41 4.01
N GLN A 90 -8.99 -3.33 3.85
CA GLN A 90 -10.24 -3.28 4.61
C GLN A 90 -9.97 -3.29 6.11
N GLU A 91 -9.04 -4.10 6.56
CA GLU A 91 -8.69 -4.20 7.98
C GLU A 91 -8.08 -2.91 8.54
N VAL A 92 -7.40 -2.14 7.71
CA VAL A 92 -6.78 -0.89 8.16
C VAL A 92 -7.61 0.35 7.80
N GLY A 93 -8.77 0.15 7.22
CA GLY A 93 -9.67 1.26 6.86
C GLY A 93 -9.30 2.01 5.60
N GLY A 94 -8.48 1.41 4.74
CA GLY A 94 -8.11 2.01 3.46
C GLY A 94 -9.27 2.02 2.48
N GLN A 95 -9.18 2.91 1.48
CA GLN A 95 -10.27 3.15 0.56
C GLN A 95 -10.15 2.40 -0.76
N GLY A 96 -8.95 2.03 -1.18
CA GLY A 96 -8.78 1.33 -2.44
C GLY A 96 -7.34 1.11 -2.81
N ILE A 97 -7.14 0.46 -3.94
CA ILE A 97 -5.82 0.13 -4.47
C ILE A 97 -5.64 0.75 -5.85
N VAL A 98 -4.45 1.26 -6.12
CA VAL A 98 -4.07 1.69 -7.46
C VAL A 98 -3.47 0.48 -8.18
N VAL A 99 -4.10 0.09 -9.28
CA VAL A 99 -3.69 -1.07 -10.07
C VAL A 99 -3.27 -0.60 -11.46
N PRO A 100 -1.97 -0.43 -11.72
CA PRO A 100 -1.52 -0.11 -13.07
C PRO A 100 -1.82 -1.28 -14.01
N ALA A 101 -2.37 -0.99 -15.18
CA ALA A 101 -2.66 -2.02 -16.17
C ALA A 101 -1.37 -2.60 -16.75
N ALA A 102 -0.38 -1.76 -16.95
CA ALA A 102 0.94 -2.13 -17.46
C ALA A 102 1.91 -0.96 -17.24
N TRP A 103 3.19 -1.24 -17.29
CA TRP A 103 4.23 -0.22 -17.15
C TRP A 103 4.85 0.17 -18.48
N GLY A 104 4.04 0.18 -19.53
CA GLY A 104 4.52 0.58 -20.83
C GLY A 104 5.53 -0.37 -21.46
N MET A 105 5.46 -1.63 -21.11
CA MET A 105 6.37 -2.65 -21.60
C MET A 105 5.89 -3.34 -22.87
N PHE A 106 4.81 -2.89 -23.40
CA PHE A 106 4.18 -3.47 -24.57
C PHE A 106 4.39 -2.60 -25.78
#